data_33528c86805ac9f47056ed7afbd234a6
#
_entry.id   33528c86805ac9f47056ed7afbd234a6
#
_cell.length_a   1.000
_cell.length_b   1.000
_cell.length_c   1.000
_cell.angle_alpha   90.00
_cell.angle_beta   90.00
_cell.angle_gamma   90.00
#
_symmetry.space_group_name_H-M   'P 1'
#
loop_
_entity.id
_entity.type
_entity.pdbx_description
1 polymer ?
#
loop_
_entity_poly.entity_id
_entity_poly.type
_entity_poly.pdbx_seq_one_letter_code
_entity_poly.pdbx_strand_id
1 'polypeptide(L)'
;QSLYNLNNIQMVNNNLSFDECKQMSRRLIAMNPNRNANMGKISTYLLDYYTELTKQPWLSTLVGQIRDLTAKQKQMLQQAAEAVDAAQYQNEDDLAFAIIKKQEEVKAGETFKQLDKQISVLKKQLPFRSPHYFHFLNDHRAQKTIDPEAFTFQTTVDIDNPEEVETAVKNALLLNGMFDDPQEKLFREKIFSADDIELWKGKVLHVERSARNKVHIDIRIPVGMTIAEAQSAFCKLIHATEDPSCVTPERIIFITDAVSQIYTADDWYKRLDEEAVAEYREAYRKRGLDIDGRPMDVDSAQIRASQNSSSQSSSSSAPTVDFQPIESEEEKARKAANAAQYEQTYDGVPYEEITKALVDLMGGAPAHGNRNNFIYREACLLRYICNSEAAWIKQVIEIFGEDEAKAFASVE
;
A
#
# COMPACT_ATOMS: atom_id res chain seq x y z
N GLN A 1 -24.60 14.11 30.06
CA GLN A 1 -25.42 13.60 28.95
C GLN A 1 -25.27 14.60 27.80
N SER A 2 -24.15 14.63 27.12
CA SER A 2 -23.91 15.49 25.98
C SER A 2 -23.91 14.59 24.73
N LEU A 3 -25.02 14.57 24.04
CA LEU A 3 -25.07 14.19 22.64
C LEU A 3 -24.21 15.20 21.88
N TYR A 4 -22.93 14.93 21.74
CA TYR A 4 -22.12 15.57 20.72
C TYR A 4 -22.73 15.17 19.38
N ASN A 5 -23.50 16.08 18.84
CA ASN A 5 -24.18 15.90 17.58
C ASN A 5 -23.08 15.80 16.51
N LEU A 6 -22.99 14.67 15.79
CA LEU A 6 -22.02 14.45 14.69
C LEU A 6 -21.98 15.66 13.74
N ASN A 7 -23.16 16.31 13.55
CA ASN A 7 -23.27 17.53 12.74
C ASN A 7 -22.49 18.72 13.30
N ASN A 8 -22.35 18.83 14.65
CA ASN A 8 -21.58 19.92 15.26
C ASN A 8 -20.08 19.72 15.11
N ILE A 9 -19.60 18.45 15.15
CA ILE A 9 -18.19 18.13 14.90
C ILE A 9 -17.85 18.39 13.44
N GLN A 10 -18.75 18.04 12.51
CA GLN A 10 -18.60 18.31 11.09
C GLN A 10 -18.60 19.82 10.77
N MET A 11 -19.43 20.62 11.45
CA MET A 11 -19.45 22.08 11.29
C MET A 11 -18.15 22.74 11.77
N VAL A 12 -17.54 22.23 12.85
CA VAL A 12 -16.23 22.72 13.33
C VAL A 12 -15.11 22.43 12.32
N ASN A 13 -15.16 21.28 11.67
CA ASN A 13 -14.15 20.92 10.66
C ASN A 13 -14.28 21.70 9.34
N ASN A 14 -15.52 22.03 8.93
CA ASN A 14 -15.77 22.78 7.69
C ASN A 14 -15.40 24.28 7.77
N ASN A 15 -15.11 24.80 8.96
CA ASN A 15 -14.77 26.20 9.19
C ASN A 15 -13.30 26.48 9.49
N LEU A 16 -12.48 25.43 9.66
CA LEU A 16 -11.05 25.56 9.92
C LEU A 16 -10.25 25.11 8.70
N SER A 17 -9.33 25.95 8.24
CA SER A 17 -8.33 25.54 7.27
C SER A 17 -7.37 24.49 7.88
N PHE A 18 -6.68 23.75 7.01
CA PHE A 18 -5.65 22.80 7.45
C PHE A 18 -4.59 23.50 8.32
N ASP A 19 -4.16 24.71 7.94
CA ASP A 19 -3.16 25.46 8.69
C ASP A 19 -3.65 25.90 10.08
N GLU A 20 -4.92 26.29 10.21
CA GLU A 20 -5.52 26.59 11.51
C GLU A 20 -5.57 25.35 12.40
N CYS A 21 -5.96 24.19 11.85
CA CYS A 21 -5.94 22.92 12.57
C CYS A 21 -4.51 22.50 12.94
N LYS A 22 -3.53 22.77 12.09
CA LYS A 22 -2.10 22.54 12.33
C LYS A 22 -1.60 23.33 13.53
N GLN A 23 -1.93 24.63 13.61
CA GLN A 23 -1.55 25.51 14.72
C GLN A 23 -2.16 25.08 16.07
N MET A 24 -3.33 24.46 16.03
CA MET A 24 -4.03 23.99 17.24
C MET A 24 -3.53 22.65 17.77
N SER A 25 -2.46 22.06 17.22
CA SER A 25 -1.88 20.75 17.61
C SER A 25 -2.91 19.61 17.67
N ARG A 26 -3.96 19.67 16.86
CA ARG A 26 -5.01 18.65 16.84
C ARG A 26 -4.59 17.45 16.01
N ARG A 27 -5.07 16.26 16.38
CA ARG A 27 -4.94 15.05 15.58
C ARG A 27 -5.94 15.08 14.43
N LEU A 28 -5.41 15.04 13.20
CA LEU A 28 -6.19 15.13 11.98
C LEU A 28 -6.10 13.83 11.20
N ILE A 29 -7.18 13.47 10.53
CA ILE A 29 -7.28 12.29 9.68
C ILE A 29 -7.97 12.62 8.37
N ALA A 30 -7.37 12.26 7.26
CA ALA A 30 -8.05 12.31 5.97
C ALA A 30 -8.96 11.09 5.83
N MET A 31 -10.26 11.29 5.70
CA MET A 31 -11.22 10.20 5.55
C MET A 31 -12.47 10.62 4.79
N ASN A 32 -13.23 9.63 4.36
CA ASN A 32 -14.60 9.82 3.92
C ASN A 32 -15.52 8.96 4.81
N PRO A 33 -16.34 9.57 5.68
CA PRO A 33 -17.17 8.86 6.65
C PRO A 33 -18.48 8.33 6.07
N ASN A 34 -18.80 8.63 4.80
CA ASN A 34 -20.09 8.36 4.21
C ASN A 34 -20.20 6.94 3.66
N ARG A 35 -21.39 6.35 3.78
CA ARG A 35 -21.73 5.10 3.09
C ARG A 35 -21.82 5.32 1.58
N ASN A 36 -21.37 4.33 0.79
CA ASN A 36 -21.34 4.40 -0.67
C ASN A 36 -20.58 5.62 -1.20
N ALA A 37 -19.54 6.03 -0.49
CA ALA A 37 -18.77 7.20 -0.83
C ALA A 37 -18.04 7.04 -2.17
N ASN A 38 -17.94 8.15 -2.90
CA ASN A 38 -17.03 8.22 -4.02
C ASN A 38 -15.57 8.08 -3.49
N MET A 39 -14.84 7.09 -3.97
CA MET A 39 -13.47 6.79 -3.53
C MET A 39 -12.46 7.92 -3.82
N GLY A 40 -12.80 8.84 -4.74
CA GLY A 40 -11.99 10.03 -5.01
C GLY A 40 -12.26 11.19 -4.04
N LYS A 41 -13.35 11.18 -3.27
CA LYS A 41 -13.66 12.25 -2.30
C LYS A 41 -13.13 11.88 -0.93
N ILE A 42 -12.32 12.77 -0.35
CA ILE A 42 -11.74 12.60 0.97
C ILE A 42 -11.50 13.99 1.58
N SER A 43 -11.86 14.19 2.82
CA SER A 43 -11.68 15.47 3.53
C SER A 43 -10.98 15.25 4.86
N THR A 44 -10.48 16.32 5.45
CA THR A 44 -9.80 16.28 6.74
C THR A 44 -10.81 16.41 7.87
N TYR A 45 -10.69 15.54 8.87
CA TYR A 45 -11.51 15.53 10.07
C TYR A 45 -10.64 15.50 11.33
N LEU A 46 -11.22 15.87 12.48
CA LEU A 46 -10.61 15.58 13.76
C LEU A 46 -10.65 14.07 14.03
N LEU A 47 -9.62 13.53 14.66
CA LEU A 47 -9.57 12.09 15.01
C LEU A 47 -10.73 11.67 15.95
N ASP A 48 -11.23 12.60 16.76
CA ASP A 48 -12.41 12.35 17.60
C ASP A 48 -13.64 11.96 16.79
N TYR A 49 -13.80 12.55 15.58
CA TYR A 49 -14.88 12.18 14.68
C TYR A 49 -14.74 10.72 14.19
N TYR A 50 -13.53 10.27 13.87
CA TYR A 50 -13.26 8.85 13.56
C TYR A 50 -13.68 7.94 14.71
N THR A 51 -13.30 8.31 15.94
CA THR A 51 -13.65 7.54 17.14
C THR A 51 -15.18 7.42 17.33
N GLU A 52 -15.93 8.49 17.09
CA GLU A 52 -17.39 8.45 17.16
C GLU A 52 -18.02 7.71 15.96
N LEU A 53 -17.44 7.80 14.79
CA LEU A 53 -17.87 7.05 13.61
C LEU A 53 -17.77 5.54 13.85
N THR A 54 -16.67 5.04 14.43
CA THR A 54 -16.48 3.61 14.68
C THR A 54 -17.48 3.02 15.67
N LYS A 55 -18.11 3.84 16.52
CA LYS A 55 -19.15 3.43 17.48
C LYS A 55 -20.55 3.37 16.86
N GLN A 56 -20.72 3.77 15.60
CA GLN A 56 -22.04 3.82 14.97
C GLN A 56 -22.62 2.42 14.75
N PRO A 57 -23.88 2.15 15.19
CA PRO A 57 -24.49 0.81 15.07
C PRO A 57 -24.59 0.31 13.62
N TRP A 58 -24.81 1.21 12.66
CA TRP A 58 -24.89 0.84 11.26
C TRP A 58 -23.56 0.29 10.73
N LEU A 59 -22.42 0.82 11.21
CA LEU A 59 -21.09 0.37 10.80
C LEU A 59 -20.80 -1.02 11.35
N SER A 60 -21.13 -1.26 12.62
CA SER A 60 -21.01 -2.58 13.24
C SER A 60 -21.88 -3.62 12.53
N THR A 61 -23.10 -3.25 12.16
CA THR A 61 -24.00 -4.11 11.38
C THR A 61 -23.40 -4.46 10.01
N LEU A 62 -22.84 -3.45 9.31
CA LEU A 62 -22.23 -3.65 7.99
C LEU A 62 -20.99 -4.53 8.07
N VAL A 63 -20.13 -4.30 9.04
CA VAL A 63 -18.95 -5.15 9.29
C VAL A 63 -19.36 -6.57 9.63
N GLY A 64 -20.39 -6.77 10.47
CA GLY A 64 -20.95 -8.07 10.78
C GLY A 64 -21.43 -8.82 9.54
N GLN A 65 -22.20 -8.17 8.67
CA GLN A 65 -22.67 -8.77 7.41
C GLN A 65 -21.51 -9.23 6.51
N ILE A 66 -20.45 -8.44 6.40
CA ILE A 66 -19.27 -8.82 5.62
C ILE A 66 -18.56 -10.03 6.24
N ARG A 67 -18.42 -10.07 7.57
CA ARG A 67 -17.83 -11.19 8.30
C ARG A 67 -18.61 -12.48 8.16
N ASP A 68 -19.93 -12.41 8.22
CA ASP A 68 -20.82 -13.57 8.04
C ASP A 68 -20.66 -14.19 6.64
N LEU A 69 -20.61 -13.35 5.59
CA LEU A 69 -20.39 -13.83 4.24
C LEU A 69 -18.97 -14.40 4.06
N THR A 70 -17.96 -13.76 4.68
CA THR A 70 -16.59 -14.26 4.65
C THR A 70 -16.45 -15.60 5.38
N ALA A 71 -17.16 -15.77 6.50
CA ALA A 71 -17.20 -17.04 7.24
C ALA A 71 -17.83 -18.16 6.39
N LYS A 72 -18.90 -17.86 5.61
CA LYS A 72 -19.49 -18.82 4.66
C LYS A 72 -18.47 -19.22 3.59
N GLN A 73 -17.72 -18.27 3.01
CA GLN A 73 -16.66 -18.60 2.05
C GLN A 73 -15.59 -19.52 2.68
N LYS A 74 -15.14 -19.20 3.90
CA LYS A 74 -14.16 -20.01 4.63
C LYS A 74 -14.68 -21.43 4.88
N GLN A 75 -15.94 -21.55 5.29
CA GLN A 75 -16.59 -22.85 5.50
C GLN A 75 -16.64 -23.69 4.21
N MET A 76 -16.96 -23.07 3.07
CA MET A 76 -16.95 -23.77 1.78
C MET A 76 -15.55 -24.31 1.42
N LEU A 77 -14.50 -23.51 1.65
CA LEU A 77 -13.11 -23.93 1.41
C LEU A 77 -12.65 -25.03 2.36
N GLN A 78 -13.08 -24.98 3.62
CA GLN A 78 -12.81 -26.02 4.61
C GLN A 78 -13.50 -27.33 4.24
N GLN A 79 -14.78 -27.30 3.87
CA GLN A 79 -15.51 -28.48 3.41
C GLN A 79 -14.88 -29.08 2.14
N ALA A 80 -14.36 -28.23 1.24
CA ALA A 80 -13.62 -28.69 0.07
C ALA A 80 -12.33 -29.43 0.45
N ALA A 81 -11.60 -28.94 1.45
CA ALA A 81 -10.40 -29.60 1.96
C ALA A 81 -10.73 -30.94 2.65
N GLU A 82 -11.77 -30.97 3.49
CA GLU A 82 -12.24 -32.18 4.18
C GLU A 82 -12.77 -33.24 3.22
N ALA A 83 -13.25 -32.87 2.04
CA ALA A 83 -13.72 -33.79 1.02
C ALA A 83 -12.61 -34.54 0.27
N VAL A 84 -11.34 -34.14 0.46
CA VAL A 84 -10.18 -34.83 -0.10
C VAL A 84 -9.82 -36.01 0.78
N ASP A 85 -9.89 -37.21 0.24
CA ASP A 85 -9.53 -38.43 0.96
C ASP A 85 -8.02 -38.58 1.08
N ALA A 86 -7.50 -38.24 2.26
CA ALA A 86 -6.07 -38.29 2.56
C ALA A 86 -5.44 -39.70 2.35
N ALA A 87 -6.21 -40.77 2.46
CA ALA A 87 -5.72 -42.16 2.29
C ALA A 87 -5.29 -42.44 0.83
N GLN A 88 -5.70 -41.61 -0.13
CA GLN A 88 -5.32 -41.77 -1.53
C GLN A 88 -3.95 -41.20 -1.89
N TYR A 89 -3.32 -40.49 -0.97
CA TYR A 89 -2.06 -39.78 -1.22
C TYR A 89 -0.92 -40.38 -0.37
N GLN A 90 0.24 -40.58 -1.01
CA GLN A 90 1.40 -41.22 -0.36
C GLN A 90 2.30 -40.24 0.39
N ASN A 91 2.21 -38.97 0.08
CA ASN A 91 2.99 -37.90 0.74
C ASN A 91 2.13 -36.67 1.00
N GLU A 92 2.63 -35.79 1.88
CA GLU A 92 1.94 -34.58 2.32
C GLU A 92 1.84 -33.52 1.19
N ASP A 93 2.80 -33.47 0.28
CA ASP A 93 2.82 -32.49 -0.82
C ASP A 93 1.72 -32.78 -1.83
N ASP A 94 1.55 -34.06 -2.21
CA ASP A 94 0.46 -34.47 -3.14
C ASP A 94 -0.93 -34.23 -2.51
N LEU A 95 -1.07 -34.50 -1.21
CA LEU A 95 -2.30 -34.19 -0.48
C LEU A 95 -2.57 -32.68 -0.43
N ALA A 96 -1.55 -31.87 -0.11
CA ALA A 96 -1.68 -30.42 -0.09
C ALA A 96 -2.07 -29.87 -1.47
N PHE A 97 -1.45 -30.37 -2.54
CA PHE A 97 -1.80 -30.00 -3.91
C PHE A 97 -3.25 -30.36 -4.26
N ALA A 98 -3.72 -31.55 -3.88
CA ALA A 98 -5.10 -31.99 -4.11
C ALA A 98 -6.11 -31.09 -3.36
N ILE A 99 -5.80 -30.71 -2.12
CA ILE A 99 -6.63 -29.78 -1.32
C ILE A 99 -6.69 -28.42 -2.01
N ILE A 100 -5.56 -27.85 -2.41
CA ILE A 100 -5.50 -26.55 -3.11
C ILE A 100 -6.33 -26.62 -4.39
N LYS A 101 -6.15 -27.66 -5.21
CA LYS A 101 -6.93 -27.85 -6.43
C LYS A 101 -8.44 -27.88 -6.16
N LYS A 102 -8.86 -28.60 -5.12
CA LYS A 102 -10.27 -28.70 -4.75
C LYS A 102 -10.84 -27.36 -4.27
N GLN A 103 -10.05 -26.59 -3.52
CA GLN A 103 -10.42 -25.24 -3.11
C GLN A 103 -10.53 -24.28 -4.29
N GLU A 104 -9.63 -24.37 -5.28
CA GLU A 104 -9.72 -23.57 -6.52
C GLU A 104 -10.97 -23.90 -7.35
N GLU A 105 -11.37 -25.18 -7.42
CA GLU A 105 -12.66 -25.58 -8.03
C GLU A 105 -13.84 -24.90 -7.33
N VAL A 106 -13.84 -24.85 -5.99
CA VAL A 106 -14.89 -24.16 -5.21
C VAL A 106 -14.86 -22.66 -5.45
N LYS A 107 -13.70 -22.03 -5.46
CA LYS A 107 -13.57 -20.59 -5.76
C LYS A 107 -14.06 -20.24 -7.17
N ALA A 108 -13.85 -21.14 -8.15
CA ALA A 108 -14.36 -20.98 -9.50
C ALA A 108 -15.88 -21.15 -9.61
N GLY A 109 -16.53 -21.75 -8.61
CA GLY A 109 -17.97 -22.02 -8.58
C GLY A 109 -18.83 -20.77 -8.45
N GLU A 110 -20.04 -20.82 -9.01
CA GLU A 110 -20.96 -19.66 -9.04
C GLU A 110 -21.34 -19.17 -7.64
N THR A 111 -21.60 -20.07 -6.70
CA THR A 111 -21.98 -19.72 -5.31
C THR A 111 -20.88 -18.92 -4.62
N PHE A 112 -19.61 -19.33 -4.78
CA PHE A 112 -18.49 -18.60 -4.19
C PHE A 112 -18.32 -17.22 -4.82
N LYS A 113 -18.43 -17.11 -6.14
CA LYS A 113 -18.38 -15.84 -6.86
C LYS A 113 -19.52 -14.89 -6.47
N GLN A 114 -20.73 -15.42 -6.23
CA GLN A 114 -21.85 -14.61 -5.76
C GLN A 114 -21.60 -14.06 -4.34
N LEU A 115 -21.04 -14.86 -3.43
CA LEU A 115 -20.64 -14.40 -2.10
C LEU A 115 -19.57 -13.30 -2.20
N ASP A 116 -18.57 -13.49 -3.05
CA ASP A 116 -17.50 -12.51 -3.24
C ASP A 116 -18.03 -11.18 -3.81
N LYS A 117 -18.96 -11.26 -4.77
CA LYS A 117 -19.66 -10.09 -5.30
C LYS A 117 -20.46 -9.35 -4.23
N GLN A 118 -21.18 -10.09 -3.37
CA GLN A 118 -21.93 -9.49 -2.24
C GLN A 118 -20.98 -8.82 -1.25
N ILE A 119 -19.87 -9.47 -0.86
CA ILE A 119 -18.84 -8.89 0.00
C ILE A 119 -18.29 -7.60 -0.63
N SER A 120 -17.96 -7.63 -1.92
CA SER A 120 -17.45 -6.47 -2.63
C SER A 120 -18.42 -5.28 -2.63
N VAL A 121 -19.74 -5.54 -2.81
CA VAL A 121 -20.78 -4.52 -2.75
C VAL A 121 -20.88 -3.92 -1.35
N LEU A 122 -20.85 -4.75 -0.30
CA LEU A 122 -20.90 -4.27 1.09
C LEU A 122 -19.62 -3.50 1.48
N LYS A 123 -18.43 -3.96 1.05
CA LYS A 123 -17.16 -3.24 1.29
C LYS A 123 -17.18 -1.82 0.73
N LYS A 124 -17.80 -1.60 -0.44
CA LYS A 124 -17.93 -0.26 -1.04
C LYS A 124 -18.83 0.69 -0.23
N GLN A 125 -19.61 0.17 0.71
CA GLN A 125 -20.42 0.96 1.62
C GLN A 125 -19.67 1.39 2.88
N LEU A 126 -18.49 0.82 3.15
CA LEU A 126 -17.67 1.21 4.29
C LEU A 126 -17.08 2.60 4.09
N PRO A 127 -16.99 3.40 5.16
CA PRO A 127 -16.15 4.58 5.19
C PRO A 127 -14.68 4.17 5.02
N PHE A 128 -13.84 5.13 4.65
CA PHE A 128 -12.41 4.87 4.47
C PHE A 128 -11.55 6.04 4.91
N ARG A 129 -10.27 5.77 5.19
CA ARG A 129 -9.26 6.75 5.59
C ARG A 129 -8.00 6.61 4.75
N SER A 130 -7.20 7.67 4.67
CA SER A 130 -5.84 7.63 4.15
C SER A 130 -4.86 7.42 5.31
N PRO A 131 -3.93 6.45 5.24
CA PRO A 131 -2.87 6.34 6.22
C PRO A 131 -1.74 7.35 6.02
N HIS A 132 -1.48 7.78 4.78
CA HIS A 132 -0.24 8.44 4.40
C HIS A 132 -0.30 9.97 4.48
N TYR A 133 -1.48 10.60 4.32
CA TYR A 133 -1.60 12.05 4.27
C TYR A 133 -2.71 12.55 5.16
N PHE A 134 -2.48 13.68 5.85
CA PHE A 134 -3.47 14.37 6.67
C PHE A 134 -4.57 15.04 5.83
N HIS A 135 -4.27 15.37 4.60
CA HIS A 135 -5.23 15.91 3.62
C HIS A 135 -4.73 15.68 2.18
N PHE A 136 -5.63 15.91 1.23
CA PHE A 136 -5.36 15.97 -0.20
C PHE A 136 -5.85 17.30 -0.74
N LEU A 137 -5.19 17.84 -1.76
CA LEU A 137 -5.60 19.10 -2.39
C LEU A 137 -7.02 18.98 -2.97
N ASN A 138 -7.82 20.01 -2.72
CA ASN A 138 -9.22 20.09 -3.18
C ASN A 138 -10.12 18.93 -2.68
N ASP A 139 -9.83 18.35 -1.54
CA ASP A 139 -10.56 17.22 -0.98
C ASP A 139 -10.74 16.06 -1.97
N HIS A 140 -9.76 15.88 -2.84
CA HIS A 140 -9.80 14.86 -3.88
C HIS A 140 -8.56 13.96 -3.80
N ARG A 141 -8.78 12.66 -3.59
CA ARG A 141 -7.74 11.65 -3.49
C ARG A 141 -7.31 11.18 -4.88
N ALA A 142 -6.16 11.62 -5.30
CA ALA A 142 -5.46 11.17 -6.50
C ALA A 142 -3.97 11.47 -6.36
N GLN A 143 -3.12 10.80 -7.11
CA GLN A 143 -1.68 11.02 -7.07
C GLN A 143 -1.32 12.50 -7.31
N LYS A 144 -1.94 13.15 -8.27
CA LYS A 144 -1.72 14.57 -8.63
C LYS A 144 -2.21 15.59 -7.59
N THR A 145 -2.98 15.16 -6.60
CA THR A 145 -3.54 16.01 -5.53
C THR A 145 -2.91 15.72 -4.18
N ILE A 146 -1.84 14.96 -4.15
CA ILE A 146 -1.02 14.75 -2.96
C ILE A 146 -0.34 16.06 -2.60
N ASP A 147 -0.46 16.44 -1.32
CA ASP A 147 0.33 17.49 -0.71
C ASP A 147 1.47 16.87 0.09
N PRO A 148 2.73 16.95 -0.36
CA PRO A 148 3.87 16.37 0.36
C PRO A 148 4.06 16.93 1.78
N GLU A 149 3.63 18.20 2.01
CA GLU A 149 3.68 18.83 3.35
C GLU A 149 2.70 18.20 4.34
N ALA A 150 1.68 17.49 3.83
CA ALA A 150 0.68 16.80 4.63
C ALA A 150 1.03 15.35 4.95
N PHE A 151 2.25 14.90 4.66
CA PHE A 151 2.67 13.52 4.92
C PHE A 151 2.63 13.20 6.41
N THR A 152 2.07 12.03 6.75
CA THR A 152 1.85 11.63 8.15
C THR A 152 3.08 10.99 8.79
N PHE A 153 4.07 10.58 8.00
CA PHE A 153 5.20 9.73 8.40
C PHE A 153 4.75 8.41 9.03
N GLN A 154 3.59 7.92 8.61
CA GLN A 154 3.06 6.61 9.00
C GLN A 154 2.53 5.87 7.77
N THR A 155 2.41 4.56 7.89
CA THR A 155 1.86 3.70 6.84
C THR A 155 1.07 2.56 7.44
N THR A 156 0.24 1.90 6.64
CA THR A 156 -0.53 0.72 7.04
C THR A 156 -0.03 -0.50 6.29
N VAL A 157 0.29 -1.58 7.02
CA VAL A 157 0.42 -2.93 6.45
C VAL A 157 -0.92 -3.63 6.50
N ASP A 158 -1.32 -4.26 5.39
CA ASP A 158 -2.53 -5.08 5.26
C ASP A 158 -2.11 -6.55 5.20
N ILE A 159 -2.44 -7.32 6.23
CA ILE A 159 -2.10 -8.74 6.33
C ILE A 159 -3.31 -9.55 5.88
N ASP A 160 -3.24 -10.02 4.65
CA ASP A 160 -4.34 -10.66 3.95
C ASP A 160 -4.38 -12.19 4.11
N ASN A 161 -3.25 -12.84 4.48
CA ASN A 161 -3.20 -14.27 4.73
C ASN A 161 -3.80 -14.61 6.12
N PRO A 162 -4.93 -15.34 6.19
CA PRO A 162 -5.59 -15.65 7.47
C PRO A 162 -4.72 -16.44 8.44
N GLU A 163 -3.76 -17.22 7.95
CA GLU A 163 -2.87 -18.04 8.78
C GLU A 163 -1.79 -17.21 9.48
N GLU A 164 -1.45 -16.06 8.92
CA GLU A 164 -0.43 -15.16 9.45
C GLU A 164 -0.98 -14.15 10.47
N VAL A 165 -2.29 -13.88 10.43
CA VAL A 165 -2.93 -12.77 11.17
C VAL A 165 -2.63 -12.78 12.67
N GLU A 166 -2.82 -13.94 13.34
CA GLU A 166 -2.62 -14.02 14.80
C GLU A 166 -1.15 -13.86 15.17
N THR A 167 -0.25 -14.47 14.39
CA THR A 167 1.20 -14.36 14.58
C THR A 167 1.67 -12.93 14.33
N ALA A 168 1.19 -12.29 13.26
CA ALA A 168 1.53 -10.93 12.92
C ALA A 168 1.10 -9.94 14.02
N VAL A 169 -0.14 -10.04 14.51
CA VAL A 169 -0.63 -9.20 15.61
C VAL A 169 0.21 -9.37 16.86
N LYS A 170 0.45 -10.62 17.27
CA LYS A 170 1.27 -10.92 18.46
C LYS A 170 2.67 -10.36 18.32
N ASN A 171 3.35 -10.60 17.20
CA ASN A 171 4.70 -10.15 16.98
C ASN A 171 4.79 -8.61 16.89
N ALA A 172 3.81 -7.95 16.25
CA ALA A 172 3.73 -6.50 16.18
C ALA A 172 3.63 -5.86 17.58
N LEU A 173 2.71 -6.35 18.41
CA LEU A 173 2.52 -5.84 19.76
C LEU A 173 3.73 -6.13 20.66
N LEU A 174 4.34 -7.30 20.51
CA LEU A 174 5.54 -7.69 21.25
C LEU A 174 6.74 -6.80 20.85
N LEU A 175 6.94 -6.58 19.56
CA LEU A 175 8.00 -5.71 19.02
C LEU A 175 7.83 -4.26 19.51
N ASN A 176 6.59 -3.79 19.61
CA ASN A 176 6.25 -2.45 20.10
C ASN A 176 6.61 -2.22 21.57
N GLY A 177 6.84 -3.28 22.33
CA GLY A 177 7.24 -3.21 23.74
C GLY A 177 6.08 -2.83 24.67
N MET A 178 4.87 -3.23 24.31
CA MET A 178 3.64 -2.88 25.06
C MET A 178 3.53 -3.56 26.42
N PHE A 179 4.28 -4.60 26.63
CA PHE A 179 4.18 -5.43 27.81
C PHE A 179 5.41 -5.21 28.71
N ASP A 180 5.22 -4.70 29.88
CA ASP A 180 6.27 -4.53 30.91
C ASP A 180 6.56 -5.83 31.68
N ASP A 181 5.93 -6.94 31.28
CA ASP A 181 6.16 -8.24 31.90
C ASP A 181 7.58 -8.73 31.60
N PRO A 182 8.38 -9.09 32.62
CA PRO A 182 9.73 -9.63 32.44
C PRO A 182 9.79 -10.86 31.52
N GLN A 183 8.76 -11.72 31.51
CA GLN A 183 8.70 -12.90 30.65
C GLN A 183 8.51 -12.51 29.18
N GLU A 184 7.69 -11.50 28.90
CA GLU A 184 7.49 -10.99 27.55
C GLU A 184 8.73 -10.26 27.02
N LYS A 185 9.45 -9.54 27.88
CA LYS A 185 10.74 -8.96 27.54
C LYS A 185 11.74 -10.04 27.09
N LEU A 186 11.87 -11.12 27.85
CA LEU A 186 12.73 -12.25 27.48
C LEU A 186 12.28 -12.93 26.18
N PHE A 187 10.98 -13.03 25.96
CA PHE A 187 10.43 -13.61 24.75
C PHE A 187 10.69 -12.72 23.52
N ARG A 188 10.53 -11.41 23.67
CA ARG A 188 10.87 -10.42 22.64
C ARG A 188 12.33 -10.49 22.23
N GLU A 189 13.26 -10.52 23.20
CA GLU A 189 14.70 -10.62 22.99
C GLU A 189 15.15 -11.95 22.35
N LYS A 190 14.31 -12.99 22.41
CA LYS A 190 14.54 -14.27 21.71
C LYS A 190 14.10 -14.24 20.24
N ILE A 191 13.10 -13.45 19.91
CA ILE A 191 12.50 -13.40 18.56
C ILE A 191 13.17 -12.33 17.72
N PHE A 192 13.49 -11.17 18.31
CA PHE A 192 13.98 -10.00 17.59
C PHE A 192 15.42 -9.67 18.01
N SER A 193 16.20 -9.16 17.09
CA SER A 193 17.50 -8.59 17.40
C SER A 193 17.38 -7.30 18.25
N ALA A 194 18.45 -6.95 18.95
CA ALA A 194 18.48 -5.70 19.72
C ALA A 194 18.26 -4.46 18.82
N ASP A 195 18.84 -4.48 17.62
CA ASP A 195 18.71 -3.40 16.64
C ASP A 195 17.27 -3.27 16.12
N ASP A 196 16.58 -4.41 15.86
CA ASP A 196 15.18 -4.39 15.46
C ASP A 196 14.27 -3.86 16.57
N ILE A 197 14.52 -4.29 17.82
CA ILE A 197 13.77 -3.80 18.97
C ILE A 197 13.95 -2.29 19.12
N GLU A 198 15.16 -1.77 19.04
CA GLU A 198 15.43 -0.33 19.13
C GLU A 198 14.77 0.44 17.98
N LEU A 199 14.87 -0.08 16.75
CA LEU A 199 14.29 0.54 15.58
C LEU A 199 12.76 0.64 15.65
N TRP A 200 12.08 -0.41 16.12
CA TRP A 200 10.62 -0.52 16.00
C TRP A 200 9.84 -0.28 17.29
N LYS A 201 10.51 -0.18 18.45
CA LYS A 201 9.87 0.10 19.73
C LYS A 201 9.05 1.39 19.66
N GLY A 202 7.78 1.30 20.07
CA GLY A 202 6.85 2.44 20.06
C GLY A 202 6.41 2.89 18.66
N LYS A 203 6.69 2.12 17.60
CA LYS A 203 6.31 2.51 16.23
C LYS A 203 5.01 1.87 15.73
N VAL A 204 4.45 0.89 16.42
CA VAL A 204 3.10 0.40 16.12
C VAL A 204 2.09 1.39 16.68
N LEU A 205 1.31 1.99 15.80
CA LEU A 205 0.39 3.08 16.12
C LEU A 205 -1.06 2.63 16.28
N HIS A 206 -1.47 1.66 15.46
CA HIS A 206 -2.83 1.14 15.50
C HIS A 206 -2.89 -0.27 14.94
N VAL A 207 -3.70 -1.12 15.54
CA VAL A 207 -3.97 -2.49 15.09
C VAL A 207 -5.48 -2.71 15.10
N GLU A 208 -6.04 -3.09 13.96
CA GLU A 208 -7.47 -3.38 13.84
C GLU A 208 -7.75 -4.61 12.99
N ARG A 209 -8.84 -5.32 13.29
CA ARG A 209 -9.39 -6.35 12.40
C ARG A 209 -10.08 -5.69 11.22
N SER A 210 -9.75 -6.09 10.02
CA SER A 210 -10.47 -5.65 8.83
C SER A 210 -11.89 -6.21 8.79
N ALA A 211 -12.71 -5.69 7.88
CA ALA A 211 -14.07 -6.20 7.69
C ALA A 211 -14.13 -7.68 7.27
N ARG A 212 -13.05 -8.23 6.71
CA ARG A 212 -12.92 -9.67 6.36
C ARG A 212 -12.17 -10.50 7.41
N ASN A 213 -12.04 -10.01 8.64
CA ASN A 213 -11.29 -10.64 9.73
C ASN A 213 -9.77 -10.82 9.47
N LYS A 214 -9.22 -10.06 8.54
CA LYS A 214 -7.79 -9.90 8.36
C LYS A 214 -7.29 -8.78 9.28
N VAL A 215 -6.06 -8.28 9.14
CA VAL A 215 -5.56 -7.24 10.03
C VAL A 215 -4.90 -6.09 9.27
N HIS A 216 -5.17 -4.88 9.73
CA HIS A 216 -4.43 -3.67 9.36
C HIS A 216 -3.57 -3.26 10.55
N ILE A 217 -2.31 -2.93 10.30
CA ILE A 217 -1.37 -2.44 11.30
C ILE A 217 -0.77 -1.13 10.81
N ASP A 218 -1.09 -0.03 11.48
CA ASP A 218 -0.47 1.26 11.21
C ASP A 218 0.85 1.35 11.97
N ILE A 219 1.90 1.76 11.28
CA ILE A 219 3.23 1.93 11.85
C ILE A 219 3.78 3.31 11.54
N ARG A 220 4.62 3.83 12.44
CA ARG A 220 5.49 4.98 12.18
C ARG A 220 6.62 4.53 11.28
N ILE A 221 6.82 5.20 10.16
CA ILE A 221 7.91 4.92 9.24
C ILE A 221 9.22 5.28 9.96
N PRO A 222 10.24 4.41 10.04
CA PRO A 222 11.56 4.77 10.54
C PRO A 222 12.22 5.87 9.70
N VAL A 223 13.00 6.75 10.34
CA VAL A 223 13.67 7.86 9.65
C VAL A 223 14.52 7.34 8.48
N GLY A 224 14.32 7.94 7.32
CA GLY A 224 15.02 7.61 6.08
C GLY A 224 14.41 6.46 5.27
N MET A 225 13.47 5.69 5.80
CA MET A 225 12.76 4.66 5.04
C MET A 225 11.62 5.25 4.23
N THR A 226 11.40 4.73 3.03
CA THR A 226 10.20 4.96 2.24
C THR A 226 9.02 4.12 2.78
N ILE A 227 7.81 4.38 2.29
CA ILE A 227 6.62 3.56 2.63
C ILE A 227 6.89 2.08 2.34
N ALA A 228 7.39 1.75 1.14
CA ALA A 228 7.64 0.38 0.73
C ALA A 228 8.71 -0.31 1.59
N GLU A 229 9.82 0.37 1.87
CA GLU A 229 10.89 -0.18 2.71
C GLU A 229 10.41 -0.44 4.14
N ALA A 230 9.64 0.48 4.72
CA ALA A 230 9.10 0.31 6.06
C ALA A 230 8.12 -0.87 6.14
N GLN A 231 7.20 -1.00 5.17
CA GLN A 231 6.27 -2.12 5.12
C GLN A 231 7.00 -3.45 4.95
N SER A 232 7.94 -3.55 4.00
CA SER A 232 8.69 -4.78 3.75
C SER A 232 9.53 -5.20 4.97
N ALA A 233 10.26 -4.26 5.58
CA ALA A 233 11.06 -4.53 6.77
C ALA A 233 10.18 -4.99 7.96
N PHE A 234 9.06 -4.29 8.18
CA PHE A 234 8.16 -4.63 9.28
C PHE A 234 7.48 -5.98 9.07
N CYS A 235 6.95 -6.27 7.86
CA CYS A 235 6.31 -7.55 7.55
C CYS A 235 7.24 -8.74 7.77
N LYS A 236 8.52 -8.62 7.38
CA LYS A 236 9.53 -9.67 7.64
C LYS A 236 9.68 -9.97 9.13
N LEU A 237 9.73 -8.93 9.97
CA LEU A 237 9.88 -9.09 11.43
C LEU A 237 8.65 -9.71 12.09
N ILE A 238 7.46 -9.35 11.67
CA ILE A 238 6.24 -9.90 12.24
C ILE A 238 5.83 -11.25 11.62
N HIS A 239 6.63 -11.80 10.70
CA HIS A 239 6.37 -13.03 9.95
C HIS A 239 5.08 -12.97 9.14
N ALA A 240 4.91 -11.89 8.38
CA ALA A 240 3.75 -11.69 7.51
C ALA A 240 4.18 -11.41 6.07
N THR A 241 3.33 -11.80 5.14
CA THR A 241 3.48 -11.49 3.72
C THR A 241 2.99 -10.06 3.47
N GLU A 242 3.80 -9.24 2.81
CA GLU A 242 3.43 -7.88 2.44
C GLU A 242 2.41 -7.86 1.28
N ASP A 243 1.46 -6.91 1.32
CA ASP A 243 0.62 -6.59 0.16
C ASP A 243 1.25 -5.43 -0.61
N PRO A 244 1.87 -5.70 -1.79
CA PRO A 244 2.54 -4.65 -2.56
C PRO A 244 1.59 -3.55 -3.06
N SER A 245 0.26 -3.77 -3.01
CA SER A 245 -0.71 -2.73 -3.35
C SER A 245 -0.85 -1.65 -2.27
N CYS A 246 -0.38 -1.91 -1.05
CA CYS A 246 -0.48 -0.98 0.08
C CYS A 246 0.55 0.15 0.08
N VAL A 247 1.59 0.06 -0.76
CA VAL A 247 2.65 1.07 -0.85
C VAL A 247 2.26 2.31 -1.65
N THR A 248 1.12 2.31 -2.34
CA THR A 248 0.69 3.46 -3.14
C THR A 248 0.39 4.67 -2.25
N PRO A 249 0.88 5.87 -2.62
CA PRO A 249 0.72 7.07 -1.79
C PRO A 249 -0.73 7.41 -1.47
N GLU A 250 -1.63 7.23 -2.43
CA GLU A 250 -3.07 7.49 -2.29
C GLU A 250 -3.86 6.29 -1.72
N ARG A 251 -3.19 5.31 -1.09
CA ARG A 251 -3.87 4.15 -0.47
C ARG A 251 -4.97 4.59 0.48
N ILE A 252 -6.06 3.83 0.47
CA ILE A 252 -7.13 3.92 1.47
C ILE A 252 -7.22 2.63 2.27
N ILE A 253 -7.65 2.78 3.52
CA ILE A 253 -7.98 1.69 4.43
C ILE A 253 -9.46 1.84 4.79
N PHE A 254 -10.24 0.78 4.63
CA PHE A 254 -11.63 0.79 5.04
C PHE A 254 -11.74 0.80 6.56
N ILE A 255 -12.56 1.71 7.06
CA ILE A 255 -12.80 1.89 8.49
C ILE A 255 -13.75 0.79 8.96
N THR A 256 -13.41 0.16 10.08
CA THR A 256 -14.23 -0.84 10.75
C THR A 256 -14.82 -0.30 12.06
N ASP A 257 -15.60 -1.11 12.76
CA ASP A 257 -16.25 -0.72 14.01
C ASP A 257 -15.30 -0.73 15.22
N ALA A 258 -15.69 -0.11 16.30
CA ALA A 258 -14.88 0.01 17.50
C ALA A 258 -14.48 -1.36 18.11
N VAL A 259 -15.32 -2.40 17.92
CA VAL A 259 -15.04 -3.75 18.43
C VAL A 259 -13.91 -4.43 17.66
N SER A 260 -13.64 -3.97 16.46
CA SER A 260 -12.55 -4.46 15.61
C SER A 260 -11.17 -3.93 16.01
N GLN A 261 -11.12 -2.87 16.81
CA GLN A 261 -9.87 -2.25 17.23
C GLN A 261 -9.18 -3.08 18.32
N ILE A 262 -7.91 -3.44 18.11
CA ILE A 262 -7.10 -4.24 19.03
C ILE A 262 -6.21 -3.32 19.87
N TYR A 263 -5.60 -2.33 19.23
CA TYR A 263 -4.65 -1.40 19.84
C TYR A 263 -4.70 -0.04 19.17
N THR A 264 -4.52 1.02 19.92
CA THR A 264 -4.35 2.38 19.41
C THR A 264 -3.40 3.15 20.31
N ALA A 265 -2.30 3.65 19.76
CA ALA A 265 -1.33 4.50 20.45
C ALA A 265 -1.85 5.94 20.61
N ASP A 266 -1.41 6.62 21.66
CA ASP A 266 -1.77 8.01 21.91
C ASP A 266 -1.25 8.99 20.86
N ASP A 267 -0.23 8.59 20.10
CA ASP A 267 0.37 9.38 19.04
C ASP A 267 -0.10 8.99 17.62
N TRP A 268 -1.07 8.07 17.49
CA TRP A 268 -1.69 7.74 16.22
C TRP A 268 -2.33 8.98 15.59
N TYR A 269 -1.98 9.32 14.35
CA TYR A 269 -2.31 10.56 13.66
C TYR A 269 -1.89 11.86 14.41
N LYS A 270 -0.96 11.75 15.34
CA LYS A 270 -0.32 12.93 15.93
C LYS A 270 0.74 13.45 14.96
N ARG A 271 0.72 14.75 14.72
CA ARG A 271 1.78 15.39 13.92
C ARG A 271 3.10 15.31 14.67
N LEU A 272 4.16 15.05 13.92
CA LEU A 272 5.52 15.19 14.43
C LEU A 272 5.83 16.68 14.65
N ASP A 273 6.68 16.97 15.59
CA ASP A 273 7.23 18.30 15.77
C ASP A 273 8.18 18.68 14.60
N GLU A 274 8.55 19.95 14.54
CA GLU A 274 9.36 20.48 13.43
C GLU A 274 10.75 19.85 13.37
N GLU A 275 11.33 19.50 14.52
CA GLU A 275 12.65 18.88 14.60
C GLU A 275 12.63 17.46 14.01
N ALA A 276 11.66 16.64 14.42
CA ALA A 276 11.48 15.31 13.86
C ALA A 276 11.18 15.36 12.36
N VAL A 277 10.29 16.27 11.91
CA VAL A 277 10.01 16.44 10.47
C VAL A 277 11.27 16.83 9.70
N ALA A 278 12.10 17.72 10.25
CA ALA A 278 13.35 18.12 9.62
C ALA A 278 14.33 16.94 9.48
N GLU A 279 14.38 16.04 10.48
CA GLU A 279 15.21 14.84 10.42
C GLU A 279 14.79 13.91 9.27
N TYR A 280 13.49 13.62 9.13
CA TYR A 280 12.97 12.83 8.00
C TYR A 280 13.31 13.46 6.65
N ARG A 281 13.05 14.75 6.49
CA ARG A 281 13.30 15.49 5.24
C ARG A 281 14.77 15.50 4.87
N GLU A 282 15.66 15.68 5.84
CA GLU A 282 17.10 15.62 5.62
C GLU A 282 17.56 14.21 5.22
N ALA A 283 17.00 13.17 5.83
CA ALA A 283 17.29 11.78 5.46
C ALA A 283 16.82 11.48 4.03
N TYR A 284 15.63 11.92 3.64
CA TYR A 284 15.12 11.77 2.27
C TYR A 284 15.94 12.57 1.26
N ARG A 285 16.29 13.83 1.58
CA ARG A 285 17.14 14.67 0.74
C ARG A 285 18.48 14.02 0.44
N LYS A 286 19.14 13.40 1.44
CA LYS A 286 20.40 12.66 1.26
C LYS A 286 20.27 11.48 0.30
N ARG A 287 19.09 10.91 0.18
CA ARG A 287 18.79 9.82 -0.73
C ARG A 287 18.25 10.28 -2.10
N GLY A 288 18.12 11.59 -2.33
CA GLY A 288 17.56 12.14 -3.56
C GLY A 288 16.04 11.92 -3.69
N LEU A 289 15.34 11.81 -2.55
CA LEU A 289 13.88 11.64 -2.50
C LEU A 289 13.20 12.98 -2.18
N ASP A 290 11.91 13.06 -2.45
CA ASP A 290 11.07 14.18 -2.05
C ASP A 290 10.85 14.21 -0.53
N ILE A 291 10.28 15.29 0.00
CA ILE A 291 10.08 15.51 1.44
C ILE A 291 9.16 14.50 2.12
N ASP A 292 8.39 13.74 1.35
CA ASP A 292 7.53 12.64 1.78
C ASP A 292 8.08 11.25 1.42
N GLY A 293 9.36 11.17 1.03
CA GLY A 293 10.04 9.92 0.73
C GLY A 293 9.72 9.31 -0.63
N ARG A 294 8.95 9.99 -1.48
CA ARG A 294 8.70 9.56 -2.85
C ARG A 294 9.87 9.91 -3.77
N PRO A 295 10.04 9.21 -4.90
CA PRO A 295 10.96 9.66 -5.95
C PRO A 295 10.63 11.11 -6.35
N MET A 296 11.65 11.94 -6.54
CA MET A 296 11.43 13.31 -7.05
C MET A 296 10.89 13.23 -8.48
N ASP A 297 9.74 13.84 -8.74
CA ASP A 297 9.33 14.18 -10.09
C ASP A 297 10.31 15.21 -10.66
N VAL A 298 10.78 14.99 -11.88
CA VAL A 298 11.75 15.87 -12.55
C VAL A 298 11.25 17.32 -12.61
N ASP A 299 9.94 17.50 -12.81
CA ASP A 299 9.28 18.82 -12.83
C ASP A 299 9.28 19.50 -11.44
N SER A 300 9.09 18.73 -10.38
CA SER A 300 9.10 19.24 -8.99
C SER A 300 10.51 19.62 -8.54
N ALA A 301 11.52 18.89 -8.98
CA ALA A 301 12.93 19.19 -8.70
C ALA A 301 13.36 20.52 -9.35
N GLN A 302 12.90 20.81 -10.56
CA GLN A 302 13.19 22.06 -11.27
C GLN A 302 12.49 23.27 -10.62
N ILE A 303 11.26 23.12 -10.14
CA ILE A 303 10.52 24.19 -9.45
C ILE A 303 11.19 24.53 -8.10
N ARG A 304 11.66 23.54 -7.35
CA ARG A 304 12.38 23.77 -6.06
C ARG A 304 13.77 24.32 -6.24
N ALA A 305 14.49 23.90 -7.27
CA ALA A 305 15.79 24.49 -7.62
C ALA A 305 15.65 25.97 -7.99
N SER A 306 14.55 26.34 -8.67
CA SER A 306 14.25 27.75 -9.00
C SER A 306 13.83 28.58 -7.78
N GLN A 307 13.16 28.00 -6.79
CA GLN A 307 12.76 28.70 -5.55
C GLN A 307 13.95 28.94 -4.61
N ASN A 308 14.91 28.02 -4.54
CA ASN A 308 16.13 28.19 -3.76
C ASN A 308 17.14 29.17 -4.41
N SER A 309 17.01 29.42 -5.72
CA SER A 309 17.85 30.37 -6.43
C SER A 309 17.28 31.82 -6.48
N SER A 310 16.01 32.00 -6.06
CA SER A 310 15.35 33.32 -6.11
C SER A 310 15.70 34.28 -4.96
N SER A 311 16.70 33.97 -4.11
CA SER A 311 17.27 34.93 -3.15
C SER A 311 18.45 35.73 -3.67
N GLN A 312 18.84 35.62 -4.95
CA GLN A 312 19.78 36.51 -5.59
C GLN A 312 19.40 36.86 -7.04
N SER A 313 18.87 38.05 -7.19
CA SER A 313 18.91 39.01 -8.31
C SER A 313 18.89 38.59 -9.78
N SER A 314 17.85 39.17 -10.45
CA SER A 314 17.82 39.84 -11.77
C SER A 314 18.14 39.06 -13.05
N SER A 315 17.07 39.06 -13.89
CA SER A 315 17.03 39.21 -15.36
C SER A 315 18.03 38.49 -16.23
N SER A 316 17.56 37.52 -16.99
CA SER A 316 17.69 37.51 -18.47
C SER A 316 16.91 36.34 -19.08
N SER A 317 16.17 36.67 -20.12
CA SER A 317 15.48 35.78 -21.03
C SER A 317 16.47 34.81 -21.70
N ALA A 318 16.18 33.48 -21.59
CA ALA A 318 16.88 32.49 -22.38
C ALA A 318 15.87 31.66 -23.21
N PRO A 319 16.23 31.23 -24.42
CA PRO A 319 15.31 30.64 -25.40
C PRO A 319 14.94 29.24 -25.04
N THR A 320 13.69 28.89 -25.37
CA THR A 320 13.10 27.54 -25.34
C THR A 320 13.90 26.63 -26.25
N VAL A 321 14.65 25.67 -25.69
CA VAL A 321 15.28 24.60 -26.42
C VAL A 321 14.45 23.34 -26.22
N ASP A 322 13.97 22.83 -27.35
CA ASP A 322 13.24 21.56 -27.45
C ASP A 322 14.24 20.42 -27.17
N PHE A 323 14.16 19.83 -25.96
CA PHE A 323 14.98 18.69 -25.57
C PHE A 323 14.32 17.40 -26.03
N GLN A 324 14.77 16.88 -27.15
CA GLN A 324 14.61 15.43 -27.42
C GLN A 324 15.68 14.69 -26.58
N PRO A 325 15.31 13.65 -25.82
CA PRO A 325 16.27 12.85 -25.08
C PRO A 325 17.19 12.13 -26.10
N ILE A 326 18.42 12.55 -26.14
CA ILE A 326 19.47 11.84 -26.89
C ILE A 326 19.95 10.72 -25.97
N GLU A 327 19.60 9.46 -26.30
CA GLU A 327 20.20 8.29 -25.66
C GLU A 327 21.72 8.42 -25.71
N SER A 328 22.34 8.31 -24.54
CA SER A 328 23.81 8.35 -24.48
C SER A 328 24.40 7.10 -25.16
N GLU A 329 25.57 7.24 -25.74
CA GLU A 329 26.29 6.10 -26.35
C GLU A 329 26.59 5.01 -25.32
N GLU A 330 26.70 5.34 -24.05
CA GLU A 330 26.82 4.39 -22.92
C GLU A 330 25.56 3.57 -22.70
N GLU A 331 24.39 4.17 -22.84
CA GLU A 331 23.10 3.46 -22.74
C GLU A 331 22.91 2.50 -23.93
N LYS A 332 23.23 2.94 -25.13
CA LYS A 332 23.20 2.07 -26.33
C LYS A 332 24.18 0.90 -26.22
N ALA A 333 25.38 1.13 -25.70
CA ALA A 333 26.37 0.08 -25.49
C ALA A 333 25.93 -0.90 -24.41
N ARG A 334 25.29 -0.43 -23.33
CA ARG A 334 24.72 -1.27 -22.28
C ARG A 334 23.55 -2.12 -22.80
N LYS A 335 22.65 -1.54 -23.58
CA LYS A 335 21.54 -2.26 -24.23
C LYS A 335 22.07 -3.33 -25.21
N ALA A 336 23.07 -3.01 -25.99
CA ALA A 336 23.69 -3.97 -26.93
C ALA A 336 24.44 -5.10 -26.18
N ALA A 337 25.13 -4.81 -25.10
CA ALA A 337 25.81 -5.79 -24.25
C ALA A 337 24.79 -6.74 -23.56
N ASN A 338 23.69 -6.21 -23.07
CA ASN A 338 22.62 -6.99 -22.47
C ASN A 338 21.91 -7.87 -23.50
N ALA A 339 21.66 -7.36 -24.74
CA ALA A 339 21.04 -8.14 -25.82
C ALA A 339 21.88 -9.34 -26.24
N ALA A 340 23.20 -9.25 -26.09
CA ALA A 340 24.12 -10.37 -26.38
C ALA A 340 24.18 -11.40 -25.24
N GLN A 341 23.69 -11.07 -24.06
CA GLN A 341 23.80 -11.89 -22.85
C GLN A 341 22.58 -12.81 -22.62
N TYR A 342 21.40 -12.46 -23.16
CA TYR A 342 20.17 -13.18 -22.89
C TYR A 342 19.69 -14.00 -24.09
N GLU A 343 19.05 -15.14 -23.80
CA GLU A 343 18.44 -15.97 -24.82
C GLU A 343 17.30 -15.22 -25.53
N GLN A 344 17.15 -15.45 -26.82
CA GLN A 344 16.13 -14.81 -27.66
C GLN A 344 14.84 -15.63 -27.77
N THR A 345 14.85 -16.85 -27.22
CA THR A 345 13.72 -17.79 -27.24
C THR A 345 13.55 -18.47 -25.89
N TYR A 346 12.32 -18.83 -25.55
CA TYR A 346 11.99 -19.70 -24.43
C TYR A 346 11.36 -20.99 -24.98
N ASP A 347 11.93 -22.15 -24.67
CA ASP A 347 11.52 -23.45 -25.21
C ASP A 347 11.41 -23.46 -26.76
N GLY A 348 12.27 -22.71 -27.43
CA GLY A 348 12.29 -22.60 -28.90
C GLY A 348 11.26 -21.62 -29.48
N VAL A 349 10.44 -20.96 -28.64
CA VAL A 349 9.49 -19.92 -29.05
C VAL A 349 10.14 -18.55 -28.90
N PRO A 350 10.18 -17.69 -29.94
CA PRO A 350 10.69 -16.33 -29.81
C PRO A 350 9.93 -15.51 -28.76
N TYR A 351 10.64 -14.70 -27.94
CA TYR A 351 10.00 -13.84 -26.94
C TYR A 351 8.99 -12.87 -27.55
N GLU A 352 9.22 -12.41 -28.79
CA GLU A 352 8.27 -11.55 -29.51
C GLU A 352 6.90 -12.23 -29.74
N GLU A 353 6.88 -13.53 -29.99
CA GLU A 353 5.64 -14.30 -30.11
C GLU A 353 4.98 -14.51 -28.76
N ILE A 354 5.78 -14.71 -27.69
CA ILE A 354 5.30 -14.88 -26.33
C ILE A 354 4.66 -13.57 -25.83
N THR A 355 5.33 -12.44 -26.00
CA THR A 355 4.81 -11.13 -25.58
C THR A 355 3.53 -10.77 -26.33
N LYS A 356 3.49 -11.01 -27.64
CA LYS A 356 2.29 -10.81 -28.44
C LYS A 356 1.11 -11.67 -27.94
N ALA A 357 1.36 -12.95 -27.65
CA ALA A 357 0.34 -13.83 -27.08
C ALA A 357 -0.11 -13.38 -25.69
N LEU A 358 0.79 -12.84 -24.86
CA LEU A 358 0.45 -12.25 -23.54
C LEU A 358 -0.42 -11.01 -23.70
N VAL A 359 -0.11 -10.12 -24.65
CA VAL A 359 -0.92 -8.95 -24.96
C VAL A 359 -2.33 -9.36 -25.36
N ASP A 360 -2.48 -10.34 -26.24
CA ASP A 360 -3.79 -10.86 -26.66
C ASP A 360 -4.56 -11.49 -25.49
N LEU A 361 -3.87 -12.26 -24.64
CA LEU A 361 -4.45 -12.88 -23.43
C LEU A 361 -4.92 -11.84 -22.42
N MET A 362 -4.26 -10.70 -22.33
CA MET A 362 -4.62 -9.60 -21.42
C MET A 362 -5.73 -8.69 -21.99
N GLY A 363 -6.26 -9.00 -23.18
CA GLY A 363 -7.38 -8.27 -23.79
C GLY A 363 -6.97 -7.25 -24.86
N GLY A 364 -5.77 -7.38 -25.41
CA GLY A 364 -5.22 -6.52 -26.47
C GLY A 364 -4.46 -5.30 -25.93
N ALA A 365 -3.98 -4.46 -26.84
CA ALA A 365 -3.21 -3.27 -26.51
C ALA A 365 -3.96 -2.33 -25.57
N PRO A 366 -3.32 -1.81 -24.50
CA PRO A 366 -4.00 -1.03 -23.47
C PRO A 366 -4.44 0.34 -24.00
N ALA A 367 -5.60 0.81 -23.54
CA ALA A 367 -6.06 2.17 -23.78
C ALA A 367 -5.11 3.19 -23.13
N HIS A 368 -5.05 4.39 -23.71
CA HIS A 368 -4.25 5.50 -23.17
C HIS A 368 -4.60 5.74 -21.68
N GLY A 369 -3.60 5.78 -20.80
CA GLY A 369 -3.75 5.93 -19.34
C GLY A 369 -3.68 4.63 -18.53
N ASN A 370 -3.79 3.45 -19.15
CA ASN A 370 -3.66 2.15 -18.48
C ASN A 370 -2.36 1.40 -18.84
N ARG A 371 -1.48 2.02 -19.62
CA ARG A 371 -0.28 1.37 -20.17
C ARG A 371 0.70 0.94 -19.09
N ASN A 372 0.94 1.74 -18.06
CA ASN A 372 1.84 1.38 -16.96
C ASN A 372 1.37 0.12 -16.20
N ASN A 373 0.07 0.02 -15.90
CA ASN A 373 -0.49 -1.17 -15.25
C ASN A 373 -0.41 -2.40 -16.16
N PHE A 374 -0.54 -2.20 -17.47
CA PHE A 374 -0.44 -3.28 -18.44
C PHE A 374 1.00 -3.80 -18.52
N ILE A 375 2.00 -2.92 -18.71
CA ILE A 375 3.42 -3.23 -18.74
C ILE A 375 3.86 -3.92 -17.44
N TYR A 376 3.41 -3.43 -16.29
CA TYR A 376 3.68 -4.07 -15.00
C TYR A 376 3.14 -5.51 -14.93
N ARG A 377 1.91 -5.74 -15.38
CA ARG A 377 1.33 -7.10 -15.42
C ARG A 377 2.06 -8.01 -16.38
N GLU A 378 2.43 -7.52 -17.55
CA GLU A 378 3.23 -8.24 -18.54
C GLU A 378 4.60 -8.61 -17.96
N ALA A 379 5.30 -7.67 -17.31
CA ALA A 379 6.56 -7.91 -16.62
C ALA A 379 6.44 -8.97 -15.52
N CYS A 380 5.37 -8.94 -14.73
CA CYS A 380 5.10 -9.96 -13.72
C CYS A 380 4.93 -11.37 -14.30
N LEU A 381 4.38 -11.51 -15.49
CA LEU A 381 4.25 -12.79 -16.19
C LEU A 381 5.58 -13.24 -16.78
N LEU A 382 6.32 -12.33 -17.41
CA LEU A 382 7.62 -12.59 -18.01
C LEU A 382 8.71 -12.99 -16.99
N ARG A 383 8.59 -12.55 -15.73
CA ARG A 383 9.59 -12.88 -14.69
C ARG A 383 9.83 -14.38 -14.52
N TYR A 384 8.82 -15.21 -14.77
CA TYR A 384 8.93 -16.67 -14.63
C TYR A 384 9.80 -17.31 -15.72
N ILE A 385 9.82 -16.72 -16.91
CA ILE A 385 10.59 -17.22 -18.07
C ILE A 385 11.88 -16.44 -18.29
N CYS A 386 12.05 -15.30 -17.62
CA CYS A 386 13.26 -14.48 -17.65
C CYS A 386 14.04 -14.56 -16.30
N ASN A 387 13.89 -15.63 -15.52
CA ASN A 387 14.59 -15.90 -14.26
C ASN A 387 14.50 -14.74 -13.23
N SER A 388 13.45 -13.93 -13.30
CA SER A 388 13.27 -12.71 -12.49
C SER A 388 14.37 -11.65 -12.70
N GLU A 389 15.07 -11.67 -13.82
CA GLU A 389 16.09 -10.67 -14.15
C GLU A 389 15.47 -9.45 -14.84
N ALA A 390 15.42 -8.32 -14.12
CA ALA A 390 14.80 -7.08 -14.61
C ALA A 390 15.39 -6.60 -15.95
N ALA A 391 16.72 -6.73 -16.13
CA ALA A 391 17.38 -6.35 -17.38
C ALA A 391 16.94 -7.20 -18.57
N TRP A 392 16.68 -8.50 -18.36
CA TRP A 392 16.16 -9.40 -19.38
C TRP A 392 14.70 -9.08 -19.71
N ILE A 393 13.84 -8.93 -18.69
CA ILE A 393 12.43 -8.56 -18.85
C ILE A 393 12.30 -7.26 -19.66
N LYS A 394 13.12 -6.24 -19.37
CA LYS A 394 13.14 -4.96 -20.09
C LYS A 394 13.47 -5.09 -21.60
N GLN A 395 14.13 -6.15 -21.99
CA GLN A 395 14.43 -6.39 -23.41
C GLN A 395 13.31 -7.07 -24.18
N VAL A 396 12.53 -7.91 -23.48
CA VAL A 396 11.50 -8.73 -24.13
C VAL A 396 10.11 -8.13 -24.02
N ILE A 397 9.88 -7.22 -23.08
CA ILE A 397 8.58 -6.59 -22.83
C ILE A 397 8.17 -5.69 -24.01
N GLU A 398 6.92 -5.75 -24.41
CA GLU A 398 6.38 -4.90 -25.47
C GLU A 398 6.04 -3.50 -24.92
N ILE A 399 6.49 -2.44 -25.62
CA ILE A 399 6.31 -1.04 -25.23
C ILE A 399 5.33 -0.37 -26.18
N PHE A 400 4.22 0.16 -25.65
CA PHE A 400 3.16 0.80 -26.42
C PHE A 400 3.34 2.31 -26.48
N GLY A 401 4.29 2.80 -27.28
CA GLY A 401 4.37 4.22 -27.69
C GLY A 401 4.52 5.24 -26.58
N GLU A 402 5.00 4.84 -25.42
CA GLU A 402 5.29 5.72 -24.28
C GLU A 402 6.80 5.89 -24.09
N ASP A 403 7.13 6.87 -23.25
CA ASP A 403 8.48 7.14 -22.84
C ASP A 403 9.12 5.87 -22.24
N GLU A 404 10.13 5.36 -22.89
CA GLU A 404 10.82 4.11 -22.56
C GLU A 404 11.30 4.08 -21.10
N ALA A 405 11.70 5.25 -20.56
CA ALA A 405 12.11 5.40 -19.19
C ALA A 405 10.97 5.12 -18.18
N LYS A 406 9.72 5.52 -18.49
CA LYS A 406 8.55 5.23 -17.64
C LYS A 406 8.15 3.78 -17.70
N ALA A 407 8.23 3.16 -18.88
CA ALA A 407 7.98 1.73 -19.06
C ALA A 407 8.96 0.90 -18.23
N PHE A 408 10.25 1.25 -18.25
CA PHE A 408 11.28 0.54 -17.51
C PHE A 408 11.23 0.73 -16.00
N ALA A 409 10.79 1.89 -15.50
CA ALA A 409 10.58 2.09 -14.08
C ALA A 409 9.51 1.16 -13.47
N SER A 410 8.59 0.66 -14.29
CA SER A 410 7.57 -0.30 -13.85
C SER A 410 8.07 -1.75 -13.74
N VAL A 411 9.27 -2.04 -14.23
CA VAL A 411 9.87 -3.40 -14.27
C VAL A 411 10.88 -3.60 -13.13
N GLU A 412 11.42 -2.55 -12.57
CA GLU A 412 12.28 -2.57 -11.37
C GLU A 412 11.49 -2.79 -10.09
#